data_169d5ad3593a6ac3bb5bc01cb2566291
#
_entry.id   169d5ad3593a6ac3bb5bc01cb2566291
#
_cell.length_a   1.000
_cell.length_b   1.000
_cell.length_c   1.000
_cell.angle_alpha   90.00
_cell.angle_beta   90.00
_cell.angle_gamma   90.00
#
_symmetry.space_group_name_H-M   'P 1'
#
loop_
_entity.id
_entity.type
_entity.pdbx_description
1 polymer ?
#
loop_
_entity_poly.entity_id
_entity_poly.type
_entity_poly.pdbx_seq_one_letter_code
_entity_poly.pdbx_strand_id
1 'polypeptide(L)'
;MSEQHAESIEAQSAARDIAEVPAVEIITAAAVNLLSAAAIKCGLSDDPEIETDLDEARKLINALAGLITAGAPEISDSHARPLRDGLRSVQLAFREASAIPDEPGKGPGEKYTGSVI
;
A
#
# COMPACT_ATOMS: atom_id res chain seq x y z
N MET A 1 1.97 -38.88 2.16
CA MET A 1 1.35 -37.79 1.39
C MET A 1 2.46 -36.98 0.73
N SER A 2 2.34 -36.69 -0.55
CA SER A 2 3.37 -35.91 -1.24
C SER A 2 3.22 -34.42 -0.96
N GLU A 3 4.30 -33.66 -1.15
CA GLU A 3 4.28 -32.21 -1.01
C GLU A 3 3.24 -31.57 -1.91
N GLN A 4 3.10 -32.05 -3.15
CA GLN A 4 2.11 -31.55 -4.10
C GLN A 4 0.67 -31.69 -3.60
N HIS A 5 0.38 -32.78 -2.88
CA HIS A 5 -0.96 -32.99 -2.31
C HIS A 5 -1.22 -31.99 -1.17
N ALA A 6 -0.22 -31.75 -0.31
CA ALA A 6 -0.34 -30.78 0.78
C ALA A 6 -0.54 -29.33 0.21
N GLU A 7 0.25 -28.96 -0.79
CA GLU A 7 0.12 -27.66 -1.46
C GLU A 7 -1.26 -27.47 -2.09
N SER A 8 -1.82 -28.51 -2.72
CA SER A 8 -3.16 -28.46 -3.30
C SER A 8 -4.24 -28.24 -2.24
N ILE A 9 -4.11 -28.88 -1.08
CA ILE A 9 -5.06 -28.72 0.02
C ILE A 9 -4.97 -27.30 0.59
N GLU A 10 -3.76 -26.77 0.77
CA GLU A 10 -3.56 -25.39 1.23
C GLU A 10 -4.14 -24.38 0.26
N ALA A 11 -3.92 -24.54 -1.04
CA ALA A 11 -4.47 -23.67 -2.07
C ALA A 11 -6.00 -23.69 -2.08
N GLN A 12 -6.61 -24.85 -1.92
CA GLN A 12 -8.05 -24.99 -1.85
C GLN A 12 -8.63 -24.32 -0.60
N SER A 13 -7.96 -24.47 0.55
CA SER A 13 -8.38 -23.82 1.79
C SER A 13 -8.28 -22.31 1.68
N ALA A 14 -7.17 -21.79 1.11
CA ALA A 14 -6.99 -20.36 0.90
C ALA A 14 -8.06 -19.78 -0.04
N ALA A 15 -8.40 -20.49 -1.11
CA ALA A 15 -9.44 -20.07 -2.04
C ALA A 15 -10.82 -20.01 -1.38
N ARG A 16 -11.15 -20.97 -0.51
CA ARG A 16 -12.41 -20.96 0.23
C ARG A 16 -12.44 -19.82 1.26
N ASP A 17 -11.30 -19.59 1.97
CA ASP A 17 -11.20 -18.51 2.94
C ASP A 17 -11.38 -17.16 2.26
N ILE A 18 -10.76 -16.95 1.09
CA ILE A 18 -10.93 -15.72 0.31
C ILE A 18 -12.39 -15.53 -0.11
N ALA A 19 -13.06 -16.61 -0.52
CA ALA A 19 -14.46 -16.54 -0.93
C ALA A 19 -15.39 -16.13 0.23
N GLU A 20 -15.00 -16.39 1.47
CA GLU A 20 -15.78 -16.07 2.66
C GLU A 20 -15.45 -14.70 3.25
N VAL A 21 -14.34 -14.06 2.82
CA VAL A 21 -13.88 -12.80 3.38
C VAL A 21 -14.64 -11.63 2.75
N PRO A 22 -15.19 -10.71 3.55
CA PRO A 22 -15.84 -9.50 3.03
C PRO A 22 -14.87 -8.63 2.22
N ALA A 23 -15.40 -7.95 1.22
CA ALA A 23 -14.62 -7.08 0.36
C ALA A 23 -13.82 -6.02 1.14
N VAL A 24 -14.40 -5.46 2.22
CA VAL A 24 -13.71 -4.46 3.03
C VAL A 24 -12.40 -4.98 3.61
N GLU A 25 -12.35 -6.24 4.03
CA GLU A 25 -11.12 -6.83 4.57
C GLU A 25 -10.08 -7.03 3.47
N ILE A 26 -10.50 -7.44 2.28
CA ILE A 26 -9.58 -7.64 1.15
C ILE A 26 -9.01 -6.30 0.68
N ILE A 27 -9.84 -5.29 0.53
CA ILE A 27 -9.42 -3.95 0.11
C ILE A 27 -8.45 -3.37 1.14
N THR A 28 -8.78 -3.47 2.43
CA THR A 28 -7.94 -2.99 3.52
C THR A 28 -6.59 -3.71 3.54
N ALA A 29 -6.59 -5.03 3.40
CA ALA A 29 -5.35 -5.81 3.39
C ALA A 29 -4.46 -5.44 2.20
N ALA A 30 -5.04 -5.25 1.02
CA ALA A 30 -4.30 -4.82 -0.16
C ALA A 30 -3.66 -3.44 0.06
N ALA A 31 -4.42 -2.51 0.63
CA ALA A 31 -3.92 -1.17 0.94
C ALA A 31 -2.77 -1.22 1.96
N VAL A 32 -2.91 -2.01 3.02
CA VAL A 32 -1.87 -2.17 4.04
C VAL A 32 -0.60 -2.78 3.45
N ASN A 33 -0.72 -3.75 2.55
CA ASN A 33 0.44 -4.33 1.86
C ASN A 33 1.18 -3.28 1.03
N LEU A 34 0.45 -2.49 0.26
CA LEU A 34 1.04 -1.41 -0.54
C LEU A 34 1.70 -0.35 0.35
N LEU A 35 1.03 0.02 1.44
CA LEU A 35 1.53 1.00 2.39
C LEU A 35 2.84 0.52 3.04
N SER A 36 2.89 -0.72 3.52
CA SER A 36 4.07 -1.29 4.16
C SER A 36 5.24 -1.37 3.19
N ALA A 37 4.99 -1.83 1.96
CA ALA A 37 6.03 -1.90 0.93
C ALA A 37 6.54 -0.50 0.56
N ALA A 38 5.65 0.47 0.42
CA ALA A 38 6.02 1.85 0.11
C ALA A 38 6.88 2.45 1.22
N ALA A 39 6.53 2.22 2.48
CA ALA A 39 7.29 2.71 3.63
C ALA A 39 8.72 2.17 3.60
N ILE A 40 8.88 0.88 3.36
CA ILE A 40 10.20 0.25 3.27
C ILE A 40 11.02 0.87 2.13
N LYS A 41 10.41 1.04 0.96
CA LYS A 41 11.09 1.63 -0.20
C LYS A 41 11.45 3.11 0.00
N CYS A 42 10.75 3.81 0.88
CA CYS A 42 11.09 5.17 1.27
C CYS A 42 12.23 5.24 2.30
N GLY A 43 12.73 4.11 2.78
CA GLY A 43 13.83 4.08 3.74
C GLY A 43 13.39 3.98 5.18
N LEU A 44 12.14 3.60 5.45
CA LEU A 44 11.60 3.48 6.81
C LEU A 44 11.79 2.08 7.41
N SER A 45 12.71 1.28 6.85
CA SER A 45 13.05 -0.02 7.41
C SER A 45 14.10 0.13 8.51
N ASP A 46 13.98 -0.67 9.58
CA ASP A 46 15.00 -0.74 10.65
C ASP A 46 16.22 -1.55 10.21
N ASP A 47 16.12 -2.33 9.12
CA ASP A 47 17.22 -3.13 8.62
C ASP A 47 18.15 -2.28 7.74
N PRO A 48 19.43 -2.07 8.16
CA PRO A 48 20.35 -1.23 7.39
C PRO A 48 20.77 -1.85 6.04
N GLU A 49 20.49 -3.13 5.83
CA GLU A 49 20.78 -3.79 4.55
C GLU A 49 19.70 -3.53 3.50
N ILE A 50 18.53 -3.07 3.91
CA ILE A 50 17.45 -2.73 2.97
C ILE A 50 17.67 -1.31 2.48
N GLU A 51 17.89 -1.19 1.17
CA GLU A 51 18.16 0.09 0.53
C GLU A 51 16.86 0.84 0.21
N THR A 52 16.95 2.17 0.28
CA THR A 52 15.89 3.05 -0.20
C THR A 52 15.80 2.95 -1.72
N ASP A 53 14.59 2.84 -2.26
CA ASP A 53 14.32 2.77 -3.69
C ASP A 53 13.12 3.64 -4.02
N LEU A 54 13.38 4.91 -4.33
CA LEU A 54 12.30 5.87 -4.54
C LEU A 54 11.54 5.65 -5.85
N ASP A 55 12.16 5.04 -6.86
CA ASP A 55 11.43 4.71 -8.10
C ASP A 55 10.37 3.66 -7.83
N GLU A 56 10.68 2.64 -7.04
CA GLU A 56 9.71 1.63 -6.64
C GLU A 56 8.69 2.21 -5.65
N ALA A 57 9.13 3.06 -4.73
CA ALA A 57 8.23 3.72 -3.79
C ALA A 57 7.16 4.55 -4.54
N ARG A 58 7.57 5.28 -5.58
CA ARG A 58 6.63 6.09 -6.39
C ARG A 58 5.53 5.23 -6.99
N LYS A 59 5.87 4.09 -7.55
CA LYS A 59 4.89 3.16 -8.12
C LYS A 59 3.91 2.66 -7.08
N LEU A 60 4.42 2.29 -5.92
CA LEU A 60 3.60 1.76 -4.83
C LEU A 60 2.66 2.84 -4.26
N ILE A 61 3.15 4.06 -4.09
CA ILE A 61 2.33 5.16 -3.57
C ILE A 61 1.25 5.55 -4.59
N ASN A 62 1.59 5.59 -5.88
CA ASN A 62 0.59 5.85 -6.92
C ASN A 62 -0.53 4.80 -6.91
N ALA A 63 -0.16 3.52 -6.84
CA ALA A 63 -1.13 2.42 -6.77
C ALA A 63 -1.98 2.50 -5.51
N LEU A 64 -1.36 2.77 -4.36
CA LEU A 64 -2.05 2.91 -3.08
C LEU A 64 -3.05 4.06 -3.12
N ALA A 65 -2.64 5.21 -3.63
CA ALA A 65 -3.52 6.38 -3.73
C ALA A 65 -4.73 6.08 -4.63
N GLY A 66 -4.51 5.42 -5.77
CA GLY A 66 -5.59 5.00 -6.66
C GLY A 66 -6.55 4.01 -5.99
N LEU A 67 -6.01 3.02 -5.30
CA LEU A 67 -6.82 2.03 -4.59
C LEU A 67 -7.68 2.68 -3.51
N ILE A 68 -7.10 3.56 -2.69
CA ILE A 68 -7.84 4.24 -1.62
C ILE A 68 -8.92 5.15 -2.22
N THR A 69 -8.60 5.88 -3.29
CA THR A 69 -9.56 6.78 -3.93
C THR A 69 -10.75 6.01 -4.48
N ALA A 70 -10.51 4.90 -5.15
CA ALA A 70 -11.58 4.07 -5.71
C ALA A 70 -12.29 3.24 -4.62
N GLY A 71 -11.56 2.78 -3.63
CA GLY A 71 -12.07 1.87 -2.61
C GLY A 71 -12.79 2.53 -1.44
N ALA A 72 -12.44 3.78 -1.12
CA ALA A 72 -13.00 4.46 0.06
C ALA A 72 -14.54 4.52 0.06
N PRO A 73 -15.22 4.77 -1.07
CA PRO A 73 -16.68 4.75 -1.09
C PRO A 73 -17.29 3.38 -0.81
N GLU A 74 -16.53 2.31 -0.96
CA GLU A 74 -16.99 0.93 -0.82
C GLU A 74 -16.72 0.38 0.58
N ILE A 75 -16.02 1.13 1.41
CA ILE A 75 -15.70 0.74 2.80
C ILE A 75 -16.15 1.87 3.73
N SER A 76 -16.30 1.59 5.02
CA SER A 76 -16.72 2.62 5.97
C SER A 76 -15.59 3.63 6.20
N ASP A 77 -15.95 4.84 6.65
CA ASP A 77 -14.99 5.88 6.97
C ASP A 77 -14.01 5.44 8.07
N SER A 78 -14.46 4.59 8.99
CA SER A 78 -13.60 4.04 10.03
C SER A 78 -12.46 3.18 9.45
N HIS A 79 -12.66 2.57 8.28
CA HIS A 79 -11.63 1.82 7.57
C HIS A 79 -10.81 2.72 6.65
N ALA A 80 -11.45 3.68 6.00
CA ALA A 80 -10.78 4.55 5.03
C ALA A 80 -9.84 5.57 5.67
N ARG A 81 -10.20 6.10 6.84
CA ARG A 81 -9.42 7.16 7.49
C ARG A 81 -8.00 6.74 7.83
N PRO A 82 -7.76 5.58 8.49
CA PRO A 82 -6.38 5.14 8.76
C PRO A 82 -5.57 4.91 7.49
N LEU A 83 -6.21 4.47 6.41
CA LEU A 83 -5.53 4.26 5.13
C LEU A 83 -5.11 5.60 4.50
N ARG A 84 -5.97 6.62 4.57
CA ARG A 84 -5.64 7.96 4.11
C ARG A 84 -4.50 8.58 4.92
N ASP A 85 -4.51 8.39 6.24
CA ASP A 85 -3.44 8.86 7.12
C ASP A 85 -2.11 8.18 6.78
N GLY A 86 -2.14 6.87 6.54
CA GLY A 86 -0.97 6.11 6.12
C GLY A 86 -0.44 6.57 4.77
N LEU A 87 -1.33 6.80 3.80
CA LEU A 87 -0.96 7.32 2.49
C LEU A 87 -0.23 8.66 2.62
N ARG A 88 -0.81 9.59 3.38
CA ARG A 88 -0.17 10.89 3.61
C ARG A 88 1.22 10.73 4.23
N SER A 89 1.36 9.82 5.19
CA SER A 89 2.64 9.57 5.85
C SER A 89 3.72 9.12 4.88
N VAL A 90 3.40 8.19 3.96
CA VAL A 90 4.40 7.73 2.98
C VAL A 90 4.65 8.76 1.88
N GLN A 91 3.66 9.57 1.51
CA GLN A 91 3.87 10.70 0.61
C GLN A 91 4.86 11.70 1.19
N LEU A 92 4.73 12.02 2.48
CA LEU A 92 5.66 12.91 3.18
C LEU A 92 7.05 12.29 3.33
N ALA A 93 7.12 10.99 3.66
CA ALA A 93 8.38 10.27 3.76
C ALA A 93 9.12 10.22 2.41
N PHE A 94 8.40 10.01 1.33
CA PHE A 94 8.95 10.06 -0.03
C PHE A 94 9.56 11.43 -0.31
N ARG A 95 8.85 12.49 -0.01
CA ARG A 95 9.32 13.84 -0.22
C ARG A 95 10.58 14.13 0.60
N GLU A 96 10.60 13.72 1.87
CA GLU A 96 11.74 13.92 2.76
C GLU A 96 12.98 13.14 2.26
N ALA A 97 12.80 11.95 1.73
CA ALA A 97 13.89 11.13 1.19
C ALA A 97 14.41 11.61 -0.17
N SER A 98 13.64 12.43 -0.88
CA SER A 98 14.00 12.91 -2.21
C SER A 98 15.07 14.00 -2.13
N ALA A 99 16.16 13.84 -2.89
CA ALA A 99 17.23 14.85 -2.98
C ALA A 99 16.70 16.16 -3.58
N ILE A 100 15.85 16.03 -4.61
CA ILE A 100 15.16 17.16 -5.24
C ILE A 100 13.66 16.83 -5.18
N PRO A 101 12.93 17.39 -4.21
CA PRO A 101 11.51 17.10 -4.09
C PRO A 101 10.71 17.54 -5.31
N ASP A 102 9.66 16.78 -5.63
CA ASP A 102 8.73 17.16 -6.70
C ASP A 102 8.05 18.47 -6.37
N GLU A 103 7.64 19.20 -7.41
CA GLU A 103 6.81 20.38 -7.24
C GLU A 103 5.49 20.01 -6.55
N PRO A 104 4.88 20.93 -5.79
CA PRO A 104 3.58 20.67 -5.16
C PRO A 104 2.54 20.16 -6.17
N GLY A 105 1.86 19.07 -5.82
CA GLY A 105 0.88 18.42 -6.69
C GLY A 105 1.46 17.44 -7.69
N LYS A 106 2.79 17.32 -7.78
CA LYS A 106 3.48 16.45 -8.76
C LYS A 106 4.11 15.21 -8.12
N GLY A 107 4.07 15.11 -6.82
CA GLY A 107 4.59 13.94 -6.12
C GLY A 107 3.71 12.71 -6.28
N PRO A 108 4.20 11.54 -5.83
CA PRO A 108 3.44 10.30 -5.97
C PRO A 108 2.10 10.38 -5.25
N GLY A 109 1.06 9.91 -5.93
CA GLY A 109 -0.31 9.90 -5.41
C GLY A 109 -1.01 11.26 -5.43
N GLU A 110 -0.29 12.36 -5.64
CA GLU A 110 -0.87 13.70 -5.51
C GLU A 110 -1.89 14.04 -6.59
N LYS A 111 -1.89 13.31 -7.72
CA LYS A 111 -2.97 13.48 -8.71
C LYS A 111 -4.33 13.04 -8.15
N TYR A 112 -4.33 12.21 -7.11
CA TYR A 112 -5.56 11.76 -6.44
C TYR A 112 -5.84 12.57 -5.17
N THR A 113 -4.80 12.92 -4.41
CA THR A 113 -4.96 13.54 -3.09
C THR A 113 -4.84 15.06 -3.13
N GLY A 114 -4.26 15.63 -4.16
CA GLY A 114 -3.77 16.99 -4.14
C GLY A 114 -2.43 17.07 -3.41
N SER A 115 -1.85 18.27 -3.34
CA SER A 115 -0.56 18.48 -2.67
C SER A 115 -0.64 18.11 -1.19
N VAL A 116 0.41 17.44 -0.69
CA VAL A 116 0.52 17.08 0.75
C VAL A 116 1.21 18.17 1.58
N ILE A 117 1.68 19.22 0.93
CA ILE A 117 2.30 20.35 1.60
C ILE A 117 1.57 21.66 1.32
#